data_51d40c27e58c8c368995433a7714a094
#
_entry.id   51d40c27e58c8c368995433a7714a094
#
_cell.length_a   1.000
_cell.length_b   1.000
_cell.length_c   1.000
_cell.angle_alpha   90.00
_cell.angle_beta   90.00
_cell.angle_gamma   90.00
#
_symmetry.space_group_name_H-M   'P 1'
#
loop_
_entity.id
_entity.type
_entity.pdbx_description
1 polymer ?
#
loop_
_entity_poly.entity_id
_entity_poly.type
_entity_poly.pdbx_seq_one_letter_code
_entity_poly.pdbx_strand_id
1 'polypeptide(L)'
;MAINAVGLEPAVGFLHDVSDYQTKQALVYDLQEPFRWLIDLTVLLAFESRILDLGAFHFKFDDYRFRFNPEAKERFIELLKQQFNRGVSYRGQRMKWDTVIEQKTNELGRFLMGGFSVKILYGLEMSLRSQERERTGL
;
A
#
# COMPACT_ATOMS: atom_id res chain seq x y z
N MET A 1 9.94 0.70 -8.90
CA MET A 1 8.67 1.04 -8.24
C MET A 1 7.58 1.16 -9.28
N ALA A 2 6.38 0.60 -9.03
CA ALA A 2 5.25 0.62 -9.98
C ALA A 2 4.84 2.04 -10.41
N ILE A 3 4.92 3.03 -9.49
CA ILE A 3 4.60 4.43 -9.77
C ILE A 3 5.45 5.01 -10.90
N ASN A 4 6.76 4.83 -10.85
CA ASN A 4 7.66 5.34 -11.89
C ASN A 4 7.45 4.64 -13.23
N ALA A 5 7.07 3.36 -13.22
CA ALA A 5 6.81 2.58 -14.42
C ALA A 5 5.59 3.08 -15.20
N VAL A 6 4.64 3.72 -14.54
CA VAL A 6 3.43 4.32 -15.16
C VAL A 6 3.56 5.83 -15.39
N GLY A 7 4.74 6.42 -15.16
CA GLY A 7 5.00 7.84 -15.43
C GLY A 7 4.35 8.81 -14.44
N LEU A 8 3.95 8.35 -13.25
CA LEU A 8 3.39 9.21 -12.21
C LEU A 8 4.51 9.86 -11.37
N GLU A 9 4.30 11.12 -10.97
CA GLU A 9 5.20 11.85 -10.08
C GLU A 9 4.99 11.42 -8.61
N PRO A 10 5.96 10.77 -7.96
CA PRO A 10 5.80 10.25 -6.60
C PRO A 10 5.55 11.32 -5.54
N ALA A 11 5.96 12.57 -5.82
CA ALA A 11 5.86 13.68 -4.88
C ALA A 11 4.45 14.25 -4.75
N VAL A 12 3.56 14.01 -5.73
CA VAL A 12 2.20 14.57 -5.74
C VAL A 12 1.23 13.56 -5.16
N GLY A 13 0.84 13.74 -3.90
CA GLY A 13 -0.16 12.91 -3.20
C GLY A 13 -1.55 13.53 -3.21
N PHE A 14 -2.54 12.74 -2.77
CA PHE A 14 -3.94 13.15 -2.60
C PHE A 14 -4.30 13.37 -1.14
N LEU A 15 -3.80 12.51 -0.25
CA LEU A 15 -4.05 12.52 1.19
C LEU A 15 -2.83 13.06 1.94
N HIS A 16 -1.64 12.75 1.46
CA HIS A 16 -0.39 13.21 2.02
C HIS A 16 0.07 14.46 1.28
N ASP A 17 0.14 15.56 2.01
CA ASP A 17 0.68 16.81 1.48
C ASP A 17 2.21 16.77 1.42
N VAL A 18 2.77 17.55 0.49
CA VAL A 18 4.21 17.83 0.43
C VAL A 18 4.53 18.87 1.52
N SER A 19 4.28 18.51 2.79
CA SER A 19 4.76 19.33 3.90
C SER A 19 6.28 19.35 3.91
N ASP A 20 6.88 20.39 4.45
CA ASP A 20 8.31 20.78 4.47
C ASP A 20 9.31 19.70 4.92
N TYR A 21 8.85 18.50 5.25
CA TYR A 21 9.65 17.33 5.60
C TYR A 21 9.89 16.44 4.37
N GLN A 22 10.84 16.84 3.53
CA GLN A 22 11.77 16.02 2.70
C GLN A 22 11.33 14.66 2.13
N THR A 23 10.10 14.17 2.27
CA THR A 23 9.66 12.93 1.66
C THR A 23 8.91 13.20 0.36
N LYS A 24 9.65 13.34 -0.72
CA LYS A 24 9.15 13.41 -2.11
C LYS A 24 8.39 12.14 -2.55
N GLN A 25 7.52 11.60 -1.70
CA GLN A 25 6.86 10.31 -1.92
C GLN A 25 5.39 10.30 -1.45
N ALA A 26 4.71 11.44 -1.43
CA ALA A 26 3.33 11.54 -0.96
C ALA A 26 2.40 10.54 -1.67
N LEU A 27 2.50 10.43 -2.99
CA LEU A 27 1.73 9.46 -3.78
C LEU A 27 2.06 8.00 -3.43
N VAL A 28 3.31 7.70 -3.05
CA VAL A 28 3.70 6.36 -2.61
C VAL A 28 2.93 5.98 -1.35
N TYR A 29 2.83 6.90 -0.39
CA TYR A 29 2.08 6.67 0.85
C TYR A 29 0.58 6.50 0.57
N ASP A 30 -0.01 7.35 -0.27
CA ASP A 30 -1.41 7.24 -0.66
C ASP A 30 -1.73 5.88 -1.30
N LEU A 31 -0.84 5.36 -2.14
CA LEU A 31 -1.00 4.04 -2.76
C LEU A 31 -0.71 2.87 -1.81
N GLN A 32 0.05 3.09 -0.74
CA GLN A 32 0.30 2.08 0.27
C GLN A 32 -0.86 1.90 1.25
N GLU A 33 -1.60 2.97 1.55
CA GLU A 33 -2.67 2.94 2.57
C GLU A 33 -3.71 1.82 2.35
N PRO A 34 -4.23 1.56 1.14
CA PRO A 34 -5.16 0.46 0.91
C PRO A 34 -4.59 -0.94 1.18
N PHE A 35 -3.27 -1.06 1.20
CA PHE A 35 -2.57 -2.33 1.42
C PHE A 35 -1.91 -2.42 2.81
N ARG A 36 -2.06 -1.39 3.64
CA ARG A 36 -1.46 -1.33 4.98
C ARG A 36 -1.87 -2.51 5.85
N TRP A 37 -3.14 -2.91 5.77
CA TRP A 37 -3.64 -4.07 6.49
C TRP A 37 -2.87 -5.37 6.21
N LEU A 38 -2.25 -5.51 5.03
CA LEU A 38 -1.43 -6.68 4.69
C LEU A 38 -0.14 -6.70 5.52
N ILE A 39 0.43 -5.53 5.78
CA ILE A 39 1.58 -5.37 6.67
C ILE A 39 1.15 -5.67 8.12
N ASP A 40 0.02 -5.10 8.56
CA ASP A 40 -0.50 -5.31 9.91
C ASP A 40 -0.79 -6.80 10.17
N LEU A 41 -1.41 -7.48 9.20
CA LEU A 41 -1.62 -8.94 9.25
C LEU A 41 -0.27 -9.69 9.34
N THR A 42 0.73 -9.27 8.56
CA THR A 42 2.06 -9.90 8.60
C THR A 42 2.72 -9.74 9.97
N VAL A 43 2.57 -8.58 10.59
CA VAL A 43 3.04 -8.35 11.97
C VAL A 43 2.35 -9.28 12.95
N LEU A 44 1.02 -9.41 12.88
CA LEU A 44 0.26 -10.34 13.74
C LEU A 44 0.73 -11.79 13.57
N LEU A 45 0.87 -12.24 12.33
CA LEU A 45 1.38 -13.58 12.02
C LEU A 45 2.83 -13.79 12.53
N ALA A 46 3.65 -12.76 12.50
CA ALA A 46 5.01 -12.82 13.01
C ALA A 46 5.06 -12.98 14.54
N PHE A 47 4.12 -12.36 15.27
CA PHE A 47 3.96 -12.59 16.70
C PHE A 47 3.41 -13.99 16.98
N GLU A 48 2.39 -14.43 16.27
CA GLU A 48 1.80 -15.76 16.41
C GLU A 48 2.83 -16.87 16.17
N SER A 49 3.65 -16.72 15.14
CA SER A 49 4.72 -17.67 14.78
C SER A 49 6.01 -17.49 15.60
N ARG A 50 6.04 -16.59 16.58
CA ARG A 50 7.20 -16.27 17.42
C ARG A 50 8.45 -15.83 16.63
N ILE A 51 8.26 -15.28 15.45
CA ILE A 51 9.32 -14.56 14.73
C ILE A 51 9.60 -13.23 15.42
N LEU A 52 8.53 -12.58 15.92
CA LEU A 52 8.60 -11.38 16.74
C LEU A 52 8.22 -11.73 18.18
N ASP A 53 9.20 -11.75 19.05
CA ASP A 53 9.08 -11.84 20.51
C ASP A 53 9.98 -10.79 21.16
N LEU A 54 10.06 -10.78 22.46
CA LEU A 54 10.93 -9.84 23.20
C LEU A 54 12.41 -9.99 22.82
N GLY A 55 12.84 -11.21 22.45
CA GLY A 55 14.22 -11.47 22.02
C GLY A 55 14.52 -11.03 20.58
N ALA A 56 13.49 -10.73 19.78
CA ALA A 56 13.67 -10.27 18.41
C ALA A 56 14.21 -8.83 18.31
N PHE A 57 14.25 -8.10 19.41
CA PHE A 57 14.63 -6.69 19.45
C PHE A 57 15.78 -6.48 20.44
N HIS A 58 16.62 -5.52 20.13
CA HIS A 58 17.59 -4.95 21.05
C HIS A 58 17.44 -3.43 21.12
N PHE A 59 17.67 -2.87 22.32
CA PHE A 59 17.67 -1.44 22.50
C PHE A 59 19.05 -0.86 22.17
N LYS A 60 19.08 0.13 21.27
CA LYS A 60 20.33 0.81 20.93
C LYS A 60 20.39 2.14 21.68
N PHE A 61 21.34 2.28 22.60
CA PHE A 61 21.48 3.46 23.46
C PHE A 61 21.94 4.71 22.71
N ASP A 62 22.70 4.56 21.61
CA ASP A 62 23.24 5.69 20.84
C ASP A 62 22.14 6.55 20.22
N ASP A 63 21.03 5.95 19.78
CA ASP A 63 19.91 6.64 19.14
C ASP A 63 18.56 6.45 19.87
N TYR A 64 18.59 5.83 21.06
CA TYR A 64 17.41 5.55 21.91
C TYR A 64 16.30 4.81 21.17
N ARG A 65 16.63 3.83 20.32
CA ARG A 65 15.68 3.08 19.51
C ARG A 65 15.78 1.58 19.71
N PHE A 66 14.63 0.92 19.61
CA PHE A 66 14.58 -0.52 19.44
C PHE A 66 14.90 -0.86 17.98
N ARG A 67 15.75 -1.86 17.81
CA ARG A 67 16.15 -2.38 16.51
C ARG A 67 15.90 -3.88 16.45
N PHE A 68 15.55 -4.36 15.25
CA PHE A 68 15.51 -5.79 15.03
C PHE A 68 16.90 -6.42 15.16
N ASN A 69 16.96 -7.61 15.76
CA ASN A 69 18.09 -8.47 15.58
C ASN A 69 18.18 -8.90 14.10
N PRO A 70 19.39 -9.08 13.53
CA PRO A 70 19.55 -9.42 12.12
C PRO A 70 18.73 -10.65 11.71
N GLU A 71 18.78 -11.70 12.50
CA GLU A 71 18.05 -12.95 12.26
C GLU A 71 16.53 -12.75 12.28
N ALA A 72 15.99 -12.06 13.28
CA ALA A 72 14.55 -11.74 13.35
C ALA A 72 14.10 -10.87 12.17
N LYS A 73 14.95 -9.93 11.74
CA LYS A 73 14.70 -9.09 10.57
C LYS A 73 14.61 -9.92 9.30
N GLU A 74 15.53 -10.85 9.08
CA GLU A 74 15.52 -11.72 7.89
C GLU A 74 14.28 -12.60 7.86
N ARG A 75 13.94 -13.24 8.97
CA ARG A 75 12.71 -14.05 9.10
C ARG A 75 11.45 -13.24 8.85
N PHE A 76 11.39 -12.03 9.39
CA PHE A 76 10.23 -11.15 9.16
C PHE A 76 10.11 -10.72 7.69
N ILE A 77 11.22 -10.38 7.04
CA ILE A 77 11.24 -10.03 5.61
C ILE A 77 10.80 -11.22 4.76
N GLU A 78 11.23 -12.43 5.11
CA GLU A 78 10.80 -13.64 4.39
C GLU A 78 9.30 -13.90 4.56
N LEU A 79 8.76 -13.76 5.77
CA LEU A 79 7.31 -13.85 6.01
C LEU A 79 6.56 -12.81 5.20
N LEU A 80 7.04 -11.58 5.15
CA LEU A 80 6.46 -10.50 4.36
C LEU A 80 6.43 -10.85 2.86
N LYS A 81 7.52 -11.35 2.30
CA LYS A 81 7.58 -11.82 0.91
C LYS A 81 6.58 -12.92 0.64
N GLN A 82 6.42 -13.87 1.56
CA GLN A 82 5.42 -14.94 1.43
C GLN A 82 4.00 -14.39 1.39
N GLN A 83 3.66 -13.39 2.22
CA GLN A 83 2.36 -12.74 2.18
C GLN A 83 2.10 -12.02 0.85
N PHE A 84 3.07 -11.29 0.33
CA PHE A 84 2.96 -10.60 -0.97
C PHE A 84 2.86 -11.57 -2.15
N ASN A 85 3.52 -12.74 -2.07
CA ASN A 85 3.45 -13.79 -3.07
C ASN A 85 2.19 -14.67 -2.97
N ARG A 86 1.41 -14.53 -1.88
CA ARG A 86 0.18 -15.31 -1.70
C ARG A 86 -0.83 -14.99 -2.80
N GLY A 87 -1.40 -16.05 -3.37
CA GLY A 87 -2.48 -15.91 -4.34
C GLY A 87 -3.78 -15.46 -3.69
N VAL A 88 -4.38 -14.42 -4.24
CA VAL A 88 -5.68 -13.88 -3.81
C VAL A 88 -6.64 -13.84 -4.97
N SER A 89 -7.95 -13.92 -4.67
CA SER A 89 -8.99 -13.70 -5.68
C SER A 89 -9.22 -12.19 -5.84
N TYR A 90 -8.91 -11.68 -7.01
CA TYR A 90 -9.13 -10.28 -7.35
C TYR A 90 -9.86 -10.20 -8.71
N ARG A 91 -11.06 -9.62 -8.72
CA ARG A 91 -11.91 -9.51 -9.92
C ARG A 91 -12.18 -10.86 -10.60
N GLY A 92 -12.35 -11.92 -9.82
CA GLY A 92 -12.61 -13.28 -10.32
C GLY A 92 -11.38 -14.03 -10.84
N GLN A 93 -10.19 -13.43 -10.77
CA GLN A 93 -8.93 -14.05 -11.16
C GLN A 93 -8.03 -14.27 -9.95
N ARG A 94 -7.29 -15.37 -9.94
CA ARG A 94 -6.30 -15.63 -8.91
C ARG A 94 -4.96 -15.00 -9.31
N MET A 95 -4.48 -14.05 -8.50
CA MET A 95 -3.21 -13.37 -8.74
C MET A 95 -2.48 -13.08 -7.43
N LYS A 96 -1.20 -12.71 -7.51
CA LYS A 96 -0.40 -12.31 -6.36
C LYS A 96 -0.71 -10.86 -5.96
N TRP A 97 -0.42 -10.50 -4.71
CA TRP A 97 -0.59 -9.13 -4.24
C TRP A 97 0.26 -8.13 -5.03
N ASP A 98 1.49 -8.47 -5.42
CA ASP A 98 2.32 -7.61 -6.26
C ASP A 98 1.60 -7.22 -7.56
N THR A 99 0.96 -8.20 -8.21
CA THR A 99 0.17 -7.98 -9.44
C THR A 99 -1.06 -7.11 -9.17
N VAL A 100 -1.74 -7.31 -8.03
CA VAL A 100 -2.89 -6.46 -7.63
C VAL A 100 -2.45 -5.02 -7.42
N ILE A 101 -1.33 -4.80 -6.72
CA ILE A 101 -0.77 -3.46 -6.48
C ILE A 101 -0.40 -2.78 -7.81
N GLU A 102 0.26 -3.50 -8.71
CA GLU A 102 0.62 -3.00 -10.04
C GLU A 102 -0.61 -2.61 -10.86
N GLN A 103 -1.65 -3.45 -10.88
CA GLN A 103 -2.90 -3.15 -11.56
C GLN A 103 -3.57 -1.90 -10.99
N LYS A 104 -3.60 -1.73 -9.65
CA LYS A 104 -4.15 -0.55 -9.01
C LYS A 104 -3.37 0.72 -9.33
N THR A 105 -2.05 0.63 -9.38
CA THR A 105 -1.19 1.76 -9.77
C THR A 105 -1.45 2.16 -11.23
N ASN A 106 -1.59 1.19 -12.13
CA ASN A 106 -1.92 1.42 -13.53
C ASN A 106 -3.33 2.04 -13.70
N GLU A 107 -4.31 1.60 -12.91
CA GLU A 107 -5.66 2.17 -12.93
C GLU A 107 -5.64 3.64 -12.50
N LEU A 108 -4.92 3.96 -11.44
CA LEU A 108 -4.72 5.34 -11.02
C LEU A 108 -4.06 6.19 -12.12
N GLY A 109 -3.00 5.67 -12.74
CA GLY A 109 -2.32 6.37 -13.84
C GLY A 109 -3.27 6.68 -14.99
N ARG A 110 -4.09 5.72 -15.41
CA ARG A 110 -5.10 5.93 -16.47
C ARG A 110 -6.15 6.97 -16.09
N PHE A 111 -6.59 6.96 -14.84
CA PHE A 111 -7.53 7.95 -14.34
C PHE A 111 -6.96 9.37 -14.41
N LEU A 112 -5.76 9.57 -13.92
CA LEU A 112 -5.10 10.88 -13.89
C LEU A 112 -4.80 11.41 -15.29
N MET A 113 -4.60 10.53 -16.27
CA MET A 113 -4.42 10.89 -17.66
C MET A 113 -5.76 11.11 -18.43
N GLY A 114 -6.89 11.19 -17.73
CA GLY A 114 -8.21 11.42 -18.36
C GLY A 114 -8.88 10.17 -18.94
N GLY A 115 -8.37 8.99 -18.64
CA GLY A 115 -8.98 7.70 -18.98
C GLY A 115 -10.00 7.27 -17.93
N PHE A 116 -11.23 7.03 -18.34
CA PHE A 116 -12.44 6.85 -17.52
C PHE A 116 -12.34 5.85 -16.36
N SER A 117 -13.06 6.25 -15.27
CA SER A 117 -13.60 5.44 -14.16
C SER A 117 -12.61 4.82 -13.18
N VAL A 118 -12.31 5.57 -12.15
CA VAL A 118 -11.73 5.01 -10.91
C VAL A 118 -12.81 4.26 -10.14
N LYS A 119 -12.70 2.95 -10.10
CA LYS A 119 -13.24 2.17 -8.99
C LYS A 119 -12.30 2.38 -7.82
N ILE A 120 -12.71 3.23 -6.88
CA ILE A 120 -11.89 3.68 -5.76
C ILE A 120 -11.30 2.49 -5.00
N LEU A 121 -10.08 2.66 -4.56
CA LEU A 121 -9.20 1.71 -3.87
C LEU A 121 -9.81 0.98 -2.66
N TYR A 122 -10.93 1.46 -2.12
CA TYR A 122 -11.60 0.94 -0.92
C TYR A 122 -12.83 0.06 -1.18
N GLY A 123 -13.06 -0.42 -2.41
CA GLY A 123 -14.23 -1.25 -2.72
C GLY A 123 -15.56 -0.51 -2.73
N LEU A 124 -15.59 0.79 -2.49
CA LEU A 124 -16.75 1.65 -2.64
C LEU A 124 -16.84 2.14 -4.08
N GLU A 125 -17.79 1.61 -4.84
CA GLU A 125 -18.23 2.21 -6.10
C GLU A 125 -18.95 3.52 -5.80
N MET A 126 -18.20 4.60 -5.65
CA MET A 126 -18.81 5.93 -5.81
C MET A 126 -18.93 6.23 -7.28
N SER A 127 -20.10 5.96 -7.83
CA SER A 127 -20.45 6.39 -9.17
C SER A 127 -20.57 7.90 -9.20
N LEU A 128 -19.59 8.58 -9.80
CA LEU A 128 -19.68 10.02 -10.08
C LEU A 128 -20.91 10.39 -10.96
N ARG A 129 -21.57 9.40 -11.57
CA ARG A 129 -22.82 9.59 -12.32
C ARG A 129 -24.02 9.98 -11.45
N SER A 130 -23.99 9.73 -10.15
CA SER A 130 -25.09 10.13 -9.26
C SER A 130 -25.08 11.62 -8.95
N GLN A 131 -23.93 12.29 -8.96
CA GLN A 131 -23.86 13.73 -8.69
C GLN A 131 -24.22 14.61 -9.88
N GLU A 132 -24.07 14.12 -11.11
CA GLU A 132 -24.52 14.89 -12.28
C GLU A 132 -26.04 14.86 -12.45
N ARG A 133 -26.74 13.81 -12.04
CA ARG A 133 -28.19 13.73 -12.08
C ARG A 133 -28.89 14.64 -11.05
N GLU A 134 -28.27 14.88 -9.91
CA GLU A 134 -28.82 15.82 -8.92
C GLU A 134 -28.57 17.29 -9.29
N ARG A 135 -27.60 17.60 -10.15
CA ARG A 135 -27.32 18.97 -10.62
C ARG A 135 -28.13 19.39 -11.84
N THR A 136 -28.64 18.45 -12.60
CA THR A 136 -29.38 18.75 -13.84
C THR A 136 -30.90 18.73 -13.68
N GLY A 137 -31.44 18.39 -12.52
CA GLY A 137 -32.85 18.64 -12.16
C GLY A 137 -33.88 18.14 -13.17
N LEU A 138 -33.62 17.00 -13.84
CA LEU A 138 -34.58 16.34 -14.77
C LEU A 138 -34.69 14.87 -14.41
#